data_b73ee2d257a3c1dfa34cfddd9aa78f14
#
_entry.id   b73ee2d257a3c1dfa34cfddd9aa78f14
#
_cell.length_a   1.000
_cell.length_b   1.000
_cell.length_c   1.000
_cell.angle_alpha   90.00
_cell.angle_beta   90.00
_cell.angle_gamma   90.00
#
_symmetry.space_group_name_H-M   'P 1'
#
loop_
_entity.id
_entity.type
_entity.pdbx_description
1 polymer ?
#
loop_
_entity_poly.entity_id
_entity_poly.type
_entity_poly.pdbx_seq_one_letter_code
_entity_poly.pdbx_strand_id
1 'polypeptide(L)'
;MTYDELKTRIADYLNRSDLGNVIDSFIDQAESEINRKLRHKDMIKRSTAVLDNQYSQLPGDWLGAINVDLQTGDPVPLFQKSLESLDLYRNSIQNTSGQPKYFAIDGDTLEVCPTPDQSYTIQMTYYAEIPALSSTAVS
;
A
#
# COMPACT_ATOMS: atom_id res chain seq x y z
N MET A 1 4.24 13.99 22.09
CA MET A 1 3.70 15.28 21.56
C MET A 1 2.33 15.03 20.99
N THR A 2 1.33 15.74 21.46
CA THR A 2 -0.03 15.62 20.94
C THR A 2 -0.20 16.45 19.66
N TYR A 3 -1.29 16.19 18.92
CA TYR A 3 -1.63 16.97 17.72
C TYR A 3 -1.82 18.48 18.03
N ASP A 4 -2.46 18.79 19.14
CA ASP A 4 -2.67 20.19 19.56
C ASP A 4 -1.37 20.87 19.98
N GLU A 5 -0.46 20.15 20.64
CA GLU A 5 0.89 20.66 20.92
C GLU A 5 1.69 20.94 19.65
N LEU A 6 1.56 20.09 18.62
CA LEU A 6 2.18 20.32 17.32
C LEU A 6 1.66 21.61 16.68
N LYS A 7 0.34 21.81 16.68
CA LYS A 7 -0.28 23.03 16.14
C LYS A 7 0.21 24.28 16.89
N THR A 8 0.27 24.21 18.20
CA THR A 8 0.75 25.32 19.04
C THR A 8 2.21 25.65 18.70
N ARG A 9 3.07 24.64 18.60
CA ARG A 9 4.50 24.84 18.25
C ARG A 9 4.67 25.44 16.85
N ILE A 10 3.85 25.03 15.89
CA ILE A 10 3.87 25.62 14.54
C ILE A 10 3.50 27.09 14.59
N ALA A 11 2.43 27.43 15.32
CA ALA A 11 2.00 28.82 15.50
C ALA A 11 3.08 29.68 16.18
N ASP A 12 3.69 29.16 17.25
CA ASP A 12 4.80 29.82 17.96
C ASP A 12 6.01 30.04 17.07
N TYR A 13 6.39 29.01 16.28
CA TYR A 13 7.50 29.11 15.34
C TYR A 13 7.27 30.19 14.28
N LEU A 14 6.04 30.29 13.77
CA LEU A 14 5.65 31.31 12.81
C LEU A 14 5.38 32.67 13.46
N ASN A 15 5.33 32.74 14.80
CA ASN A 15 4.97 33.92 15.58
C ASN A 15 3.64 34.53 15.12
N ARG A 16 2.62 33.68 14.89
CA ARG A 16 1.30 34.08 14.41
C ARG A 16 0.21 33.30 15.15
N SER A 17 -0.87 34.00 15.55
CA SER A 17 -2.01 33.42 16.23
C SER A 17 -3.29 33.31 15.35
N ASP A 18 -3.21 33.80 14.11
CA ASP A 18 -4.34 33.88 13.18
C ASP A 18 -4.46 32.71 12.20
N LEU A 19 -3.59 31.70 12.33
CA LEU A 19 -3.47 30.58 11.36
C LEU A 19 -4.16 29.29 11.80
N GLY A 20 -5.01 29.31 12.82
CA GLY A 20 -5.61 28.11 13.42
C GLY A 20 -6.27 27.16 12.42
N ASN A 21 -6.97 27.68 11.41
CA ASN A 21 -7.63 26.87 10.38
C ASN A 21 -6.69 26.49 9.23
N VAL A 22 -5.57 27.18 9.06
CA VAL A 22 -4.62 26.96 7.97
C VAL A 22 -3.56 25.93 8.37
N ILE A 23 -3.22 25.86 9.64
CA ILE A 23 -2.21 24.92 10.17
C ILE A 23 -2.64 23.46 9.91
N ASP A 24 -3.90 23.14 10.04
CA ASP A 24 -4.39 21.79 9.72
C ASP A 24 -4.11 21.42 8.26
N SER A 25 -4.37 22.33 7.32
CA SER A 25 -4.04 22.15 5.90
C SER A 25 -2.54 21.98 5.64
N PHE A 26 -1.70 22.68 6.38
CA PHE A 26 -0.25 22.53 6.27
C PHE A 26 0.21 21.17 6.77
N ILE A 27 -0.37 20.66 7.85
CA ILE A 27 -0.08 19.32 8.37
C ILE A 27 -0.52 18.27 7.36
N ASP A 28 -1.74 18.35 6.83
CA ASP A 28 -2.26 17.42 5.80
C ASP A 28 -1.37 17.40 4.55
N GLN A 29 -0.91 18.55 4.11
CA GLN A 29 0.00 18.65 2.96
C GLN A 29 1.36 18.00 3.25
N ALA A 30 1.90 18.22 4.44
CA ALA A 30 3.16 17.61 4.86
C ALA A 30 3.03 16.09 4.96
N GLU A 31 1.95 15.58 5.53
CA GLU A 31 1.66 14.14 5.61
C GLU A 31 1.56 13.52 4.22
N SER A 32 0.86 14.18 3.30
CA SER A 32 0.74 13.73 1.92
C SER A 32 2.10 13.64 1.22
N GLU A 33 2.98 14.63 1.44
CA GLU A 33 4.33 14.61 0.90
C GLU A 33 5.19 13.51 1.50
N ILE A 34 5.11 13.29 2.81
CA ILE A 34 5.82 12.23 3.52
C ILE A 34 5.40 10.87 2.96
N ASN A 35 4.10 10.61 2.85
CA ASN A 35 3.58 9.36 2.31
C ASN A 35 3.97 9.13 0.84
N ARG A 36 4.09 10.20 0.07
CA ARG A 36 4.49 10.12 -1.34
C ARG A 36 5.98 9.83 -1.52
N LYS A 37 6.84 10.45 -0.71
CA LYS A 37 8.30 10.45 -0.90
C LYS A 37 9.05 9.50 0.02
N LEU A 38 8.60 9.36 1.27
CA LEU A 38 9.33 8.60 2.27
C LEU A 38 9.03 7.09 2.13
N ARG A 39 10.10 6.30 2.23
CA ARG A 39 10.02 4.84 2.39
C ARG A 39 10.96 4.45 3.52
N HIS A 40 10.39 4.22 4.69
CA HIS A 40 11.12 3.89 5.90
C HIS A 40 10.69 2.51 6.40
N LYS A 41 11.57 1.83 7.11
CA LYS A 41 11.31 0.49 7.67
C LYS A 41 10.06 0.43 8.55
N ASP A 42 9.76 1.51 9.27
CA ASP A 42 8.60 1.57 10.16
C ASP A 42 7.26 1.70 9.41
N MET A 43 7.32 1.93 8.10
CA MET A 43 6.16 1.92 7.20
C MET A 43 5.87 0.53 6.63
N ILE A 44 6.69 -0.47 6.93
CA ILE A 44 6.53 -1.83 6.42
C ILE A 44 5.42 -2.54 7.20
N LYS A 45 4.45 -3.07 6.47
CA LYS A 45 3.31 -3.80 7.01
C LYS A 45 3.11 -5.11 6.28
N ARG A 46 2.57 -6.09 6.99
CA ARG A 46 2.14 -7.37 6.40
C ARG A 46 0.63 -7.48 6.47
N SER A 47 0.05 -7.99 5.41
CA SER A 47 -1.38 -8.27 5.33
C SER A 47 -1.59 -9.56 4.55
N THR A 48 -2.64 -10.28 4.90
CA THR A 48 -3.05 -11.49 4.16
C THR A 48 -4.34 -11.22 3.42
N ALA A 49 -4.51 -11.89 2.28
CA ALA A 49 -5.72 -11.83 1.48
C ALA A 49 -5.98 -13.18 0.81
N VAL A 50 -7.20 -13.40 0.39
CA VAL A 50 -7.58 -14.54 -0.44
C VAL A 50 -7.55 -14.14 -1.89
N LEU A 51 -6.88 -14.94 -2.70
CA LEU A 51 -6.74 -14.75 -4.12
C LEU A 51 -7.50 -15.86 -4.84
N ASP A 52 -8.67 -15.53 -5.31
CA ASP A 52 -9.59 -16.46 -5.99
C ASP A 52 -9.97 -16.02 -7.41
N ASN A 53 -9.60 -14.81 -7.79
CA ASN A 53 -9.87 -14.21 -9.10
C ASN A 53 -8.61 -13.62 -9.70
N GLN A 54 -8.70 -13.28 -10.99
CA GLN A 54 -7.63 -12.56 -11.70
C GLN A 54 -7.28 -11.23 -11.04
N TYR A 55 -8.27 -10.55 -10.46
CA TYR A 55 -8.13 -9.25 -9.82
C TYR A 55 -8.47 -9.34 -8.34
N SER A 56 -7.70 -8.65 -7.53
CA SER A 56 -7.94 -8.52 -6.09
C SER A 56 -7.64 -7.08 -5.67
N GLN A 57 -8.37 -6.59 -4.68
CA GLN A 57 -8.16 -5.24 -4.18
C GLN A 57 -6.96 -5.19 -3.24
N LEU A 58 -6.13 -4.15 -3.42
CA LEU A 58 -5.04 -3.85 -2.50
C LEU A 58 -5.57 -3.25 -1.20
N PRO A 59 -4.83 -3.39 -0.08
CA PRO A 59 -5.14 -2.66 1.14
C PRO A 59 -5.23 -1.15 0.90
N GLY A 60 -6.14 -0.46 1.61
CA GLY A 60 -6.36 0.98 1.43
C GLY A 60 -5.15 1.85 1.80
N ASP A 61 -4.23 1.31 2.60
CA ASP A 61 -2.99 1.98 3.02
C ASP A 61 -1.76 1.59 2.18
N TRP A 62 -1.95 0.97 1.02
CA TRP A 62 -0.89 0.50 0.14
C TRP A 62 -0.14 1.66 -0.53
N LEU A 63 1.18 1.69 -0.40
CA LEU A 63 2.06 2.63 -1.10
C LEU A 63 2.97 1.94 -2.14
N GLY A 64 3.44 0.75 -1.84
CA GLY A 64 4.31 0.01 -2.75
C GLY A 64 4.63 -1.40 -2.28
N ALA A 65 4.81 -2.31 -3.22
CA ALA A 65 5.13 -3.70 -2.95
C ALA A 65 6.57 -3.86 -2.45
N ILE A 66 6.76 -4.72 -1.46
CA ILE A 66 8.06 -5.27 -1.10
C ILE A 66 8.09 -6.73 -1.53
N ASN A 67 7.10 -7.50 -1.10
CA ASN A 67 7.02 -8.92 -1.37
C ASN A 67 5.56 -9.39 -1.37
N VAL A 68 5.23 -10.31 -2.25
CA VAL A 68 3.93 -10.99 -2.30
C VAL A 68 4.18 -12.48 -2.44
N ASP A 69 3.74 -13.26 -1.46
CA ASP A 69 3.96 -14.69 -1.40
C ASP A 69 2.65 -15.46 -1.35
N LEU A 70 2.58 -16.59 -2.06
CA LEU A 70 1.56 -17.59 -1.83
C LEU A 70 1.87 -18.39 -0.55
N GLN A 71 0.86 -18.58 0.28
CA GLN A 71 0.95 -19.37 1.50
C GLN A 71 0.40 -20.78 1.24
N THR A 72 1.19 -21.61 0.58
CA THR A 72 0.79 -23.00 0.19
C THR A 72 1.61 -24.07 0.94
N GLY A 73 1.90 -23.83 2.20
CA GLY A 73 2.86 -24.62 2.97
C GLY A 73 4.16 -23.85 3.07
N ASP A 74 5.12 -24.14 2.22
CA ASP A 74 6.28 -23.24 2.06
C ASP A 74 5.87 -22.00 1.26
N PRO A 75 6.29 -20.79 1.66
CA PRO A 75 5.98 -19.58 0.93
C PRO A 75 6.55 -19.60 -0.49
N VAL A 76 5.70 -19.33 -1.48
CA VAL A 76 6.10 -19.25 -2.89
C VAL A 76 6.01 -17.80 -3.34
N PRO A 77 7.13 -17.13 -3.66
CA PRO A 77 7.11 -15.73 -4.05
C PRO A 77 6.44 -15.55 -5.41
N LEU A 78 5.63 -14.50 -5.53
CA LEU A 78 5.14 -13.98 -6.80
C LEU A 78 6.09 -12.89 -7.28
N PHE A 79 6.36 -12.86 -8.59
CA PHE A 79 7.23 -11.86 -9.19
C PHE A 79 6.42 -10.74 -9.83
N GLN A 80 6.81 -9.51 -9.57
CA GLN A 80 6.16 -8.34 -10.14
C GLN A 80 6.55 -8.16 -11.61
N LYS A 81 5.55 -7.89 -12.44
CA LYS A 81 5.71 -7.53 -13.85
C LYS A 81 4.93 -6.24 -14.13
N SER A 82 5.27 -5.59 -15.24
CA SER A 82 4.41 -4.53 -15.79
C SER A 82 3.10 -5.12 -16.31
N LEU A 83 2.06 -4.29 -16.40
CA LEU A 83 0.76 -4.73 -16.94
C LEU A 83 0.91 -5.31 -18.35
N GLU A 84 1.70 -4.66 -19.20
CA GLU A 84 1.98 -5.13 -20.56
C GLU A 84 2.67 -6.51 -20.57
N SER A 85 3.70 -6.70 -19.73
CA SER A 85 4.40 -7.97 -19.61
C SER A 85 3.50 -9.09 -19.09
N LEU A 86 2.59 -8.75 -18.17
CA LEU A 86 1.63 -9.70 -17.62
C LEU A 86 0.63 -10.14 -18.69
N ASP A 87 0.14 -9.22 -19.53
CA ASP A 87 -0.75 -9.53 -20.64
C ASP A 87 -0.07 -10.40 -21.70
N LEU A 88 1.18 -10.11 -22.03
CA LEU A 88 1.98 -10.94 -22.94
C LEU A 88 2.15 -12.37 -22.41
N TYR A 89 2.45 -12.50 -21.12
CA TYR A 89 2.56 -13.82 -20.48
C TYR A 89 1.22 -14.56 -20.50
N ARG A 90 0.12 -13.88 -20.18
CA ARG A 90 -1.24 -14.44 -20.22
C ARG A 90 -1.59 -14.98 -21.61
N ASN A 91 -1.24 -14.24 -22.66
CA ASN A 91 -1.42 -14.68 -24.03
C ASN A 91 -0.56 -15.89 -24.37
N SER A 92 0.67 -15.94 -23.87
CA SER A 92 1.58 -17.05 -24.12
C SER A 92 1.09 -18.39 -23.55
N ILE A 93 0.36 -18.35 -22.44
CA ILE A 93 -0.25 -19.53 -21.82
C ILE A 93 -1.71 -19.74 -22.25
N GLN A 94 -2.18 -19.01 -23.27
CA GLN A 94 -3.55 -19.07 -23.78
C GLN A 94 -4.62 -18.84 -22.69
N ASN A 95 -4.33 -17.97 -21.74
CA ASN A 95 -5.19 -17.65 -20.61
C ASN A 95 -5.59 -18.89 -19.76
N THR A 96 -4.73 -19.88 -19.67
CA THR A 96 -4.95 -21.08 -18.86
C THR A 96 -4.89 -20.73 -17.38
N SER A 97 -5.88 -21.20 -16.61
CA SER A 97 -5.91 -21.06 -15.15
C SER A 97 -4.87 -21.96 -14.47
N GLY A 98 -4.38 -21.55 -13.34
CA GLY A 98 -3.39 -22.32 -12.58
C GLY A 98 -2.94 -21.58 -11.32
N GLN A 99 -1.86 -22.09 -10.71
CA GLN A 99 -1.25 -21.39 -9.57
C GLN A 99 -0.63 -20.07 -10.04
N PRO A 100 -0.99 -18.93 -9.42
CA PRO A 100 -0.39 -17.64 -9.74
C PRO A 100 1.13 -17.65 -9.59
N LYS A 101 1.83 -16.99 -10.52
CA LYS A 101 3.29 -16.86 -10.53
C LYS A 101 3.76 -15.42 -10.59
N TYR A 102 2.99 -14.56 -11.24
CA TYR A 102 3.31 -13.16 -11.48
C TYR A 102 2.16 -12.27 -11.07
N PHE A 103 2.49 -11.04 -10.67
CA PHE A 103 1.49 -10.03 -10.39
C PHE A 103 1.88 -8.68 -11.00
N ALA A 104 0.88 -7.85 -11.23
CA ALA A 104 1.05 -6.45 -11.58
C ALA A 104 0.09 -5.60 -10.75
N ILE A 105 0.41 -4.33 -10.59
CA ILE A 105 -0.39 -3.39 -9.83
C ILE A 105 -0.96 -2.36 -10.80
N ASP A 106 -2.28 -2.21 -10.76
CA ASP A 106 -3.03 -1.24 -11.54
C ASP A 106 -3.86 -0.38 -10.58
N GLY A 107 -3.33 0.78 -10.23
CA GLY A 107 -3.94 1.66 -9.24
C GLY A 107 -4.05 0.99 -7.87
N ASP A 108 -5.26 0.69 -7.45
CA ASP A 108 -5.58 0.01 -6.20
C ASP A 108 -5.85 -1.49 -6.35
N THR A 109 -5.61 -2.03 -7.54
CA THR A 109 -5.93 -3.42 -7.90
C THR A 109 -4.66 -4.23 -8.12
N LEU A 110 -4.63 -5.42 -7.57
CA LEU A 110 -3.63 -6.45 -7.81
C LEU A 110 -4.16 -7.39 -8.91
N GLU A 111 -3.43 -7.50 -10.01
CA GLU A 111 -3.71 -8.46 -11.08
C GLU A 111 -2.69 -9.59 -11.03
N VAL A 112 -3.14 -10.83 -11.14
CA VAL A 112 -2.28 -12.01 -11.09
C VAL A 112 -2.40 -12.85 -12.37
N CYS A 113 -1.35 -13.55 -12.69
CA CYS A 113 -1.29 -14.48 -13.80
C CYS A 113 -0.41 -15.70 -13.43
N PRO A 114 -0.83 -16.93 -13.73
CA PRO A 114 -2.14 -17.35 -14.25
C PRO A 114 -3.32 -16.95 -13.36
N THR A 115 -4.52 -16.88 -13.95
CA THR A 115 -5.75 -16.74 -13.17
C THR A 115 -5.87 -17.90 -12.19
N PRO A 116 -6.14 -17.66 -10.89
CA PRO A 116 -6.22 -18.73 -9.90
C PRO A 116 -7.23 -19.80 -10.30
N ASP A 117 -6.83 -21.06 -10.18
CA ASP A 117 -7.69 -22.23 -10.39
C ASP A 117 -8.43 -22.68 -9.13
N GLN A 118 -8.07 -22.10 -8.00
CA GLN A 118 -8.67 -22.30 -6.69
C GLN A 118 -8.39 -21.09 -5.79
N SER A 119 -8.91 -21.08 -4.58
CA SER A 119 -8.59 -20.04 -3.62
C SER A 119 -7.20 -20.26 -3.04
N TYR A 120 -6.35 -19.25 -3.15
CA TYR A 120 -5.02 -19.20 -2.54
C TYR A 120 -5.00 -18.12 -1.47
N THR A 121 -4.29 -18.37 -0.38
CA THR A 121 -3.98 -17.31 0.59
C THR A 121 -2.65 -16.67 0.19
N ILE A 122 -2.62 -15.35 0.11
CA ILE A 122 -1.38 -14.60 -0.12
C ILE A 122 -1.02 -13.79 1.11
N GLN A 123 0.27 -13.60 1.31
CA GLN A 123 0.82 -12.65 2.26
C GLN A 123 1.52 -11.53 1.48
N MET A 124 1.10 -10.31 1.74
CA MET A 124 1.68 -9.11 1.14
C MET A 124 2.52 -8.40 2.19
N THR A 125 3.78 -8.12 1.86
CA THR A 125 4.64 -7.21 2.61
C THR A 125 4.81 -5.97 1.78
N TYR A 126 4.46 -4.81 2.34
CA TYR A 126 4.39 -3.57 1.58
C TYR A 126 4.67 -2.35 2.45
N TYR A 127 4.97 -1.24 1.80
CA TYR A 127 4.99 0.04 2.47
C TYR A 127 3.56 0.53 2.62
N ALA A 128 3.17 0.82 3.86
CA ALA A 128 1.86 1.32 4.22
C ALA A 128 1.91 2.83 4.47
N GLU A 129 0.82 3.49 4.13
CA GLU A 129 0.61 4.89 4.46
C GLU A 129 0.65 5.10 5.98
N ILE A 130 1.34 6.15 6.43
CA ILE A 130 1.34 6.55 7.83
C ILE A 130 -0.07 7.06 8.16
N PRO A 131 -0.68 6.57 9.26
CA PRO A 131 -2.00 7.08 9.67
C PRO A 131 -1.97 8.59 9.88
N ALA A 132 -3.03 9.26 9.43
CA ALA A 132 -3.16 10.70 9.58
C ALA A 132 -3.14 11.11 11.06
N LEU A 133 -2.43 12.18 11.36
CA LEU A 133 -2.43 12.78 12.69
C LEU A 133 -3.80 13.39 12.99
N SER A 134 -4.31 13.13 14.18
CA SER A 134 -5.58 13.71 14.64
C SER A 134 -5.54 13.94 16.15
N SER A 135 -6.48 14.71 16.64
CA SER A 135 -6.62 14.95 18.07
C SER A 135 -6.90 13.69 18.89
N THR A 136 -7.36 12.62 18.24
CA THR A 136 -7.62 11.30 18.82
C THR A 136 -6.47 10.30 18.64
N ALA A 137 -5.51 10.57 17.76
CA ALA A 137 -4.35 9.74 17.57
C ALA A 137 -3.26 10.15 18.56
N VAL A 138 -3.19 9.44 19.67
CA VAL A 138 -2.03 9.49 20.57
C VAL A 138 -1.02 8.50 20.04
N SER A 139 0.08 8.99 19.54
CA SER A 139 1.22 8.15 19.16
C SER A 139 1.97 7.68 20.39
#